data_e07a54c3917df348dde87cd9fa20dd3f
#
_entry.id   e07a54c3917df348dde87cd9fa20dd3f
#
_cell.length_a   1.000
_cell.length_b   1.000
_cell.length_c   1.000
_cell.angle_alpha   90.00
_cell.angle_beta   90.00
_cell.angle_gamma   90.00
#
_symmetry.space_group_name_H-M   'P 1'
#
loop_
_entity.id
_entity.type
_entity.pdbx_description
1 polymer ?
#
loop_
_entity_poly.entity_id
_entity_poly.type
_entity_poly.pdbx_seq_one_letter_code
_entity_poly.pdbx_strand_id
1 'polypeptide(L)'
;HIANTTGKAKAVKVRFVEYKNSDEVLDFNLYLSPYDHFAFGVIKDPNGTGAAIITRDNSCTVPALGSANGDFSGSATVNDNGSTTRIQPFVNYQLAPDADATIERTLTGHVEVIEMGVLENVGAAAATQWADFATHGATGVPANCAGIVAGFPTAFAADDGVTAQEGGLYGMAYHIDVAAATAFGFEATAIDDWADGDGNHTDPGSVRPSLLDGTQVATVHTGTGANQYSEITAPN
;
A
#
# COMPACT_ATOMS: atom_id res chain seq x y z
N HIS A 1 5.04 2.99 8.80
CA HIS A 1 4.84 4.26 8.08
C HIS A 1 5.22 4.11 6.63
N ILE A 2 4.37 4.62 5.75
CA ILE A 2 4.62 4.78 4.32
C ILE A 2 4.51 6.28 4.04
N ALA A 3 5.53 6.88 3.46
CA ALA A 3 5.54 8.31 3.16
C ALA A 3 5.75 8.57 1.66
N ASN A 4 4.97 9.49 1.14
CA ASN A 4 5.17 10.11 -0.16
C ASN A 4 6.01 11.37 0.03
N THR A 5 7.26 11.34 -0.41
CA THR A 5 8.18 12.48 -0.25
C THR A 5 8.12 13.48 -1.40
N THR A 6 7.18 13.30 -2.32
CA THR A 6 7.05 14.14 -3.53
C THR A 6 5.88 15.10 -3.46
N GLY A 7 5.92 16.13 -4.29
CA GLY A 7 4.83 17.10 -4.46
C GLY A 7 3.68 16.61 -5.35
N LYS A 8 3.56 15.31 -5.60
CA LYS A 8 2.52 14.71 -6.43
C LYS A 8 1.72 13.70 -5.63
N ALA A 9 0.42 13.59 -5.90
CA ALA A 9 -0.41 12.55 -5.33
C ALA A 9 -0.08 11.20 -5.98
N LYS A 10 -0.15 10.11 -5.20
CA LYS A 10 0.27 8.77 -5.64
C LYS A 10 -0.75 7.71 -5.39
N ALA A 11 -0.86 6.77 -6.33
CA ALA A 11 -1.51 5.48 -6.14
C ALA A 11 -0.46 4.45 -5.73
N VAL A 12 -0.73 3.72 -4.66
CA VAL A 12 0.21 2.77 -4.04
C VAL A 12 -0.53 1.48 -3.72
N LYS A 13 0.04 0.34 -4.08
CA LYS A 13 -0.43 -0.96 -3.60
C LYS A 13 0.27 -1.31 -2.30
N VAL A 14 -0.51 -1.72 -1.32
CA VAL A 14 0.00 -2.21 -0.04
C VAL A 14 -0.44 -3.65 0.12
N ARG A 15 0.52 -4.57 0.17
CA ARG A 15 0.29 -6.02 0.29
C ARG A 15 0.94 -6.56 1.55
N PHE A 16 0.20 -7.37 2.26
CA PHE A 16 0.71 -8.16 3.38
C PHE A 16 0.74 -9.61 2.96
N VAL A 17 1.88 -10.23 3.15
CA VAL A 17 2.11 -11.62 2.81
C VAL A 17 2.66 -12.38 4.01
N GLU A 18 2.19 -13.60 4.20
CA GLU A 18 2.59 -14.40 5.34
C GLU A 18 3.96 -15.08 5.13
N TYR A 19 4.55 -15.64 6.19
CA TYR A 19 5.96 -16.00 6.23
C TYR A 19 6.33 -17.34 5.59
N LYS A 20 5.39 -18.26 5.39
CA LYS A 20 5.73 -19.63 4.97
C LYS A 20 6.03 -19.74 3.48
N ASN A 21 5.17 -19.16 2.67
CA ASN A 21 5.26 -19.23 1.21
C ASN A 21 4.85 -17.90 0.54
N SER A 22 4.75 -16.83 1.32
CA SER A 22 4.40 -15.49 0.83
C SER A 22 3.00 -15.43 0.21
N ASP A 23 2.07 -16.22 0.73
CA ASP A 23 0.67 -16.08 0.37
C ASP A 23 0.12 -14.73 0.86
N GLU A 24 -0.64 -14.07 0.01
CA GLU A 24 -1.25 -12.79 0.33
C GLU A 24 -2.37 -12.95 1.34
N VAL A 25 -2.37 -12.08 2.34
CA VAL A 25 -3.33 -12.11 3.45
C VAL A 25 -4.11 -10.81 3.60
N LEU A 26 -3.64 -9.74 2.99
CA LEU A 26 -4.35 -8.47 2.85
C LEU A 26 -3.71 -7.64 1.74
N ASP A 27 -4.54 -7.05 0.89
CA ASP A 27 -4.16 -6.15 -0.19
C ASP A 27 -5.16 -4.99 -0.25
N PHE A 28 -4.66 -3.79 -0.44
CA PHE A 28 -5.49 -2.63 -0.73
C PHE A 28 -4.69 -1.57 -1.50
N ASN A 29 -5.40 -0.75 -2.25
CA ASN A 29 -4.84 0.44 -2.86
C ASN A 29 -4.91 1.60 -1.89
N LEU A 30 -3.80 2.30 -1.74
CA LEU A 30 -3.64 3.50 -0.92
C LEU A 30 -3.40 4.70 -1.83
N TYR A 31 -4.10 5.80 -1.58
CA TYR A 31 -3.97 7.04 -2.33
C TYR A 31 -3.44 8.13 -1.42
N LEU A 32 -2.19 8.50 -1.64
CA LEU A 32 -1.47 9.49 -0.85
C LEU A 32 -1.53 10.86 -1.49
N SER A 33 -1.78 11.88 -0.70
CA SER A 33 -1.60 13.26 -1.13
C SER A 33 -0.12 13.64 -1.28
N PRO A 34 0.19 14.81 -1.90
CA PRO A 34 1.55 15.33 -1.89
C PRO A 34 2.11 15.46 -0.47
N TYR A 35 3.34 14.98 -0.25
CA TYR A 35 4.06 15.00 1.03
C TYR A 35 3.30 14.37 2.20
N ASP A 36 2.50 13.38 1.91
CA ASP A 36 1.65 12.67 2.84
C ASP A 36 2.34 11.44 3.45
N HIS A 37 1.78 10.93 4.52
CA HIS A 37 2.20 9.66 5.09
C HIS A 37 0.99 8.86 5.55
N PHE A 38 1.08 7.56 5.43
CA PHE A 38 0.13 6.61 5.96
C PHE A 38 0.73 5.85 7.14
N ALA A 39 0.08 5.92 8.28
CA ALA A 39 0.52 5.27 9.51
C ALA A 39 -0.42 4.15 9.93
N PHE A 40 0.13 2.97 10.19
CA PHE A 40 -0.63 1.82 10.68
C PHE A 40 0.19 0.96 11.64
N GLY A 41 -0.48 0.15 12.43
CA GLY A 41 0.14 -0.92 13.21
C GLY A 41 -0.31 -2.28 12.72
N VAL A 42 0.54 -3.29 12.84
CA VAL A 42 0.15 -4.69 12.73
C VAL A 42 0.06 -5.26 14.12
N ILE A 43 -1.09 -5.80 14.47
CA ILE A 43 -1.40 -6.32 15.80
C ILE A 43 -1.98 -7.72 15.67
N LYS A 44 -2.02 -8.47 16.78
CA LYS A 44 -2.89 -9.64 16.84
C LYS A 44 -4.34 -9.17 16.73
N ASP A 45 -5.14 -9.85 15.90
CA ASP A 45 -6.55 -9.54 15.77
C ASP A 45 -7.24 -9.66 17.14
N PRO A 46 -7.88 -8.59 17.66
CA PRO A 46 -8.56 -8.63 18.93
C PRO A 46 -9.78 -9.59 18.96
N ASN A 47 -10.31 -9.92 17.79
CA ASN A 47 -11.49 -10.79 17.63
C ASN A 47 -11.16 -12.15 17.02
N GLY A 48 -9.88 -12.43 16.76
CA GLY A 48 -9.43 -13.64 16.09
C GLY A 48 -8.08 -14.14 16.59
N THR A 49 -7.52 -15.10 15.87
CA THR A 49 -6.23 -15.73 16.22
C THR A 49 -5.10 -15.28 15.29
N GLY A 50 -5.43 -14.69 14.13
CA GLY A 50 -4.48 -14.14 13.17
C GLY A 50 -4.05 -12.71 13.50
N ALA A 51 -3.47 -12.04 12.51
CA ALA A 51 -3.11 -10.64 12.60
C ALA A 51 -4.17 -9.71 12.00
N ALA A 52 -4.05 -8.43 12.29
CA ALA A 52 -4.87 -7.36 11.74
C ALA A 52 -4.02 -6.10 11.60
N ILE A 53 -4.36 -5.23 10.66
CA ILE A 53 -3.88 -3.85 10.71
C ILE A 53 -4.81 -2.98 11.55
N ILE A 54 -4.23 -2.00 12.22
CA ILE A 54 -4.94 -0.96 12.96
C ILE A 54 -4.44 0.41 12.50
N THR A 55 -5.35 1.33 12.20
CA THR A 55 -4.98 2.67 11.77
C THR A 55 -5.98 3.73 12.22
N ARG A 56 -5.49 4.94 12.42
CA ARG A 56 -6.28 6.17 12.57
C ARG A 56 -6.09 7.12 11.39
N ASP A 57 -5.26 6.72 10.46
CA ASP A 57 -4.94 7.50 9.27
C ASP A 57 -6.19 7.67 8.39
N ASN A 58 -6.36 8.86 7.83
CA ASN A 58 -7.51 9.20 7.00
C ASN A 58 -7.23 9.13 5.49
N SER A 59 -6.01 8.79 5.08
CA SER A 59 -5.67 8.63 3.68
C SER A 59 -6.65 7.67 3.00
N CYS A 60 -6.98 7.95 1.76
CA CYS A 60 -7.97 7.18 1.01
C CYS A 60 -7.45 5.77 0.71
N THR A 61 -8.24 4.76 0.98
CA THR A 61 -7.96 3.37 0.62
C THR A 61 -9.11 2.77 -0.16
N VAL A 62 -8.79 1.85 -1.07
CA VAL A 62 -9.77 1.04 -1.80
C VAL A 62 -9.37 -0.44 -1.66
N PRO A 63 -10.22 -1.30 -1.09
CA PRO A 63 -11.43 -0.95 -0.36
C PRO A 63 -11.15 -0.06 0.86
N ALA A 64 -12.18 0.65 1.33
CA ALA A 64 -12.03 1.50 2.52
C ALA A 64 -11.80 0.63 3.76
N LEU A 65 -10.67 0.82 4.44
CA LEU A 65 -10.34 0.10 5.66
C LEU A 65 -11.40 0.30 6.75
N GLY A 66 -11.73 -0.75 7.47
CA GLY A 66 -12.77 -0.73 8.49
C GLY A 66 -14.19 -0.81 7.93
N SER A 67 -14.37 -0.96 6.64
CA SER A 67 -15.68 -1.19 6.01
C SER A 67 -15.96 -2.68 5.88
N ALA A 68 -17.21 -3.09 6.08
CA ALA A 68 -17.65 -4.50 5.97
C ALA A 68 -17.91 -4.90 4.51
N ASN A 69 -17.09 -4.44 3.57
CA ASN A 69 -17.30 -4.69 2.14
C ASN A 69 -16.39 -5.83 1.63
N GLY A 70 -17.01 -6.86 1.07
CA GLY A 70 -16.33 -7.91 0.30
C GLY A 70 -15.23 -8.64 1.08
N ASP A 71 -14.02 -8.59 0.55
CA ASP A 71 -12.84 -9.29 1.10
C ASP A 71 -12.39 -8.75 2.47
N PHE A 72 -12.93 -7.62 2.91
CA PHE A 72 -12.67 -7.02 4.21
C PHE A 72 -13.66 -7.47 5.30
N SER A 73 -14.04 -8.73 5.28
CA SER A 73 -14.86 -9.31 6.33
C SER A 73 -14.17 -9.22 7.70
N GLY A 74 -14.95 -9.00 8.74
CA GLY A 74 -14.44 -8.90 10.11
C GLY A 74 -13.83 -7.56 10.49
N SER A 75 -13.87 -6.56 9.59
CA SER A 75 -13.41 -5.21 9.91
C SER A 75 -14.24 -4.57 11.02
N ALA A 76 -13.59 -3.74 11.81
CA ALA A 76 -14.23 -3.01 12.90
C ALA A 76 -13.79 -1.53 12.90
N THR A 77 -14.70 -0.68 13.32
CA THR A 77 -14.42 0.73 13.59
C THR A 77 -14.67 1.01 15.06
N VAL A 78 -13.68 1.52 15.74
CA VAL A 78 -13.76 1.90 17.16
C VAL A 78 -13.60 3.41 17.25
N ASN A 79 -14.57 4.07 17.87
CA ASN A 79 -14.47 5.50 18.19
C ASN A 79 -13.99 5.66 19.62
N ASP A 80 -12.82 6.23 19.78
CA ASP A 80 -12.20 6.49 21.07
C ASP A 80 -11.82 7.97 21.18
N ASN A 81 -12.39 8.68 22.15
CA ASN A 81 -12.12 10.09 22.41
C ASN A 81 -12.22 10.99 21.15
N GLY A 82 -13.20 10.75 20.30
CA GLY A 82 -13.41 11.51 19.06
C GLY A 82 -12.49 11.11 17.90
N SER A 83 -11.64 10.11 18.08
CA SER A 83 -10.81 9.55 17.00
C SER A 83 -11.40 8.23 16.52
N THR A 84 -11.44 8.05 15.21
CA THR A 84 -11.88 6.80 14.58
C THR A 84 -10.68 5.90 14.37
N THR A 85 -10.70 4.73 15.00
CA THR A 85 -9.69 3.68 14.80
C THR A 85 -10.31 2.58 13.93
N ARG A 86 -9.65 2.22 12.85
CA ARG A 86 -10.08 1.15 11.95
C ARG A 86 -9.22 -0.08 12.19
N ILE A 87 -9.84 -1.23 12.28
CA ILE A 87 -9.18 -2.54 12.43
C ILE A 87 -9.60 -3.40 11.25
N GLN A 88 -8.63 -3.91 10.53
CA GLN A 88 -8.84 -4.77 9.37
C GLN A 88 -8.09 -6.08 9.59
N PRO A 89 -8.79 -7.18 9.91
CA PRO A 89 -8.18 -8.50 10.04
C PRO A 89 -7.56 -8.98 8.73
N PHE A 90 -6.50 -9.74 8.82
CA PHE A 90 -5.96 -10.51 7.71
C PHE A 90 -6.87 -11.69 7.39
N VAL A 91 -6.89 -12.07 6.14
CA VAL A 91 -7.75 -13.14 5.61
C VAL A 91 -6.92 -14.28 5.03
N ASN A 92 -7.52 -15.46 4.91
CA ASN A 92 -6.80 -16.67 4.50
C ASN A 92 -7.23 -17.18 3.12
N TYR A 93 -7.78 -16.33 2.28
CA TYR A 93 -8.38 -16.76 1.01
C TYR A 93 -7.37 -17.42 0.04
N GLN A 94 -6.09 -17.14 0.18
CA GLN A 94 -5.01 -17.74 -0.62
C GLN A 94 -4.29 -18.90 0.10
N LEU A 95 -4.55 -19.14 1.38
CA LEU A 95 -3.88 -20.18 2.15
C LEU A 95 -4.43 -21.60 1.93
N ALA A 96 -5.51 -21.73 1.18
CA ALA A 96 -6.27 -22.98 1.06
C ALA A 96 -5.52 -24.17 0.43
N PRO A 97 -4.54 -24.02 -0.48
CA PRO A 97 -3.81 -25.14 -1.04
C PRO A 97 -2.77 -25.75 -0.12
N ASP A 98 -2.41 -25.07 0.94
CA ASP A 98 -1.32 -25.46 1.84
C ASP A 98 -1.84 -26.41 2.96
N ALA A 99 -0.98 -27.34 3.40
CA ALA A 99 -1.29 -28.27 4.48
C ALA A 99 -1.57 -27.58 5.84
N ASP A 100 -1.18 -26.32 6.00
CA ASP A 100 -1.42 -25.49 7.17
C ASP A 100 -2.06 -24.15 6.76
N ALA A 101 -3.35 -24.19 6.54
CA ALA A 101 -4.16 -23.01 6.18
C ALA A 101 -4.70 -22.27 7.42
N THR A 102 -4.01 -22.36 8.56
CA THR A 102 -4.44 -21.66 9.78
C THR A 102 -4.15 -20.19 9.68
N ILE A 103 -5.08 -19.35 10.14
CA ILE A 103 -4.94 -17.89 10.10
C ILE A 103 -3.78 -17.38 10.99
N GLU A 104 -3.33 -18.17 11.96
CA GLU A 104 -2.20 -17.87 12.83
C GLU A 104 -0.89 -17.66 12.09
N ARG A 105 -0.72 -18.22 10.89
CA ARG A 105 0.48 -17.98 10.07
C ARG A 105 0.60 -16.50 9.65
N THR A 106 -0.47 -15.72 9.68
CA THR A 106 -0.46 -14.29 9.39
C THR A 106 0.18 -13.44 10.48
N LEU A 107 0.50 -14.02 11.66
CA LEU A 107 1.19 -13.32 12.75
C LEU A 107 2.65 -12.97 12.41
N THR A 108 3.19 -13.53 11.35
CA THR A 108 4.54 -13.26 10.85
C THR A 108 4.48 -13.13 9.33
N GLY A 109 5.24 -12.21 8.78
CA GLY A 109 5.27 -11.99 7.34
C GLY A 109 6.03 -10.73 6.96
N HIS A 110 5.76 -10.22 5.79
CA HIS A 110 6.33 -8.96 5.33
C HIS A 110 5.27 -8.11 4.61
N VAL A 111 5.63 -6.87 4.36
CA VAL A 111 4.78 -5.89 3.68
C VAL A 111 5.49 -5.46 2.40
N GLU A 112 4.78 -5.53 1.29
CA GLU A 112 5.18 -4.95 0.01
C GLU A 112 4.44 -3.63 -0.17
N VAL A 113 5.16 -2.59 -0.55
CA VAL A 113 4.63 -1.26 -0.85
C VAL A 113 5.11 -0.87 -2.22
N ILE A 114 4.19 -0.84 -3.19
CA ILE A 114 4.53 -0.68 -4.59
C ILE A 114 3.83 0.56 -5.13
N GLU A 115 4.59 1.53 -5.62
CA GLU A 115 4.01 2.65 -6.36
C GLU A 115 3.37 2.14 -7.63
N MET A 116 2.07 2.40 -7.80
CA MET A 116 1.35 2.09 -9.03
C MET A 116 1.39 3.24 -10.05
N GLY A 117 1.68 4.44 -9.58
CA GLY A 117 1.85 5.61 -10.41
C GLY A 117 1.45 6.91 -9.73
N VAL A 118 1.56 7.99 -10.46
CA VAL A 118 1.16 9.34 -10.06
C VAL A 118 -0.29 9.59 -10.45
N LEU A 119 -1.07 10.14 -9.53
CA LEU A 119 -2.43 10.56 -9.80
C LEU A 119 -2.44 11.90 -10.53
N GLU A 120 -3.21 11.97 -11.61
CA GLU A 120 -3.40 13.18 -12.39
C GLU A 120 -4.88 13.59 -12.42
N ASN A 121 -5.13 14.87 -12.63
CA ASN A 121 -6.46 15.37 -12.91
C ASN A 121 -6.74 15.26 -14.40
N VAL A 122 -7.78 14.54 -14.79
CA VAL A 122 -8.10 14.30 -16.20
C VAL A 122 -9.17 15.27 -16.69
N GLY A 123 -8.79 16.16 -17.58
CA GLY A 123 -9.71 17.16 -18.13
C GLY A 123 -10.26 18.13 -17.10
N ALA A 124 -11.36 18.79 -17.44
CA ALA A 124 -12.02 19.76 -16.56
C ALA A 124 -13.28 19.22 -15.85
N ALA A 125 -13.57 17.93 -16.01
CA ALA A 125 -14.75 17.33 -15.41
C ALA A 125 -14.55 17.11 -13.89
N ALA A 126 -15.53 17.54 -13.10
CA ALA A 126 -15.46 17.39 -11.65
C ALA A 126 -15.35 15.93 -11.16
N ALA A 127 -15.67 14.96 -12.02
CA ALA A 127 -15.64 13.54 -11.69
C ALA A 127 -14.28 12.85 -11.90
N THR A 128 -13.28 13.56 -12.45
CA THR A 128 -11.99 12.99 -12.85
C THR A 128 -10.78 13.75 -12.29
N GLN A 129 -10.98 14.39 -11.14
CA GLN A 129 -9.93 15.17 -10.46
C GLN A 129 -9.21 14.30 -9.42
N TRP A 130 -8.55 13.24 -9.86
CA TRP A 130 -8.02 12.18 -8.99
C TRP A 130 -6.95 12.68 -8.02
N ALA A 131 -6.02 13.51 -8.50
CA ALA A 131 -5.00 14.12 -7.66
C ALA A 131 -5.62 15.00 -6.58
N ASP A 132 -6.60 15.84 -6.95
CA ASP A 132 -7.31 16.70 -6.00
C ASP A 132 -8.14 15.87 -5.02
N PHE A 133 -8.76 14.79 -5.46
CA PHE A 133 -9.57 13.91 -4.61
C PHE A 133 -8.73 13.24 -3.51
N ALA A 134 -7.52 12.81 -3.83
CA ALA A 134 -6.60 12.22 -2.87
C ALA A 134 -5.98 13.26 -1.93
N THR A 135 -5.91 14.53 -2.36
CA THR A 135 -5.25 15.59 -1.60
C THR A 135 -6.02 15.92 -0.33
N HIS A 136 -5.33 15.96 0.80
CA HIS A 136 -5.89 16.35 2.09
C HIS A 136 -6.28 17.82 2.10
N GLY A 137 -7.52 18.08 2.49
CA GLY A 137 -8.02 19.43 2.73
C GLY A 137 -7.55 19.99 4.09
N ALA A 138 -8.00 21.20 4.40
CA ALA A 138 -7.66 21.88 5.66
C ALA A 138 -8.08 21.11 6.93
N THR A 139 -8.99 20.15 6.81
CA THR A 139 -9.44 19.29 7.91
C THR A 139 -8.59 18.05 8.13
N GLY A 140 -7.55 17.84 7.30
CA GLY A 140 -6.68 16.67 7.38
C GLY A 140 -7.32 15.38 6.85
N VAL A 141 -8.32 15.50 5.97
CA VAL A 141 -8.94 14.37 5.28
C VAL A 141 -8.86 14.57 3.77
N PRO A 142 -8.81 13.50 2.95
CA PRO A 142 -8.86 13.60 1.50
C PRO A 142 -10.11 14.36 1.03
N ALA A 143 -9.95 15.19 0.02
CA ALA A 143 -11.02 16.06 -0.44
C ALA A 143 -12.24 15.28 -0.95
N ASN A 144 -12.03 14.13 -1.61
CA ASN A 144 -13.13 13.30 -2.13
C ASN A 144 -12.74 11.82 -2.28
N CYS A 145 -12.47 11.13 -1.19
CA CYS A 145 -12.20 9.69 -1.22
C CYS A 145 -13.37 8.89 -1.82
N ALA A 146 -14.61 9.32 -1.60
CA ALA A 146 -15.79 8.67 -2.21
C ALA A 146 -15.75 8.74 -3.75
N GLY A 147 -15.20 9.82 -4.32
CA GLY A 147 -14.99 9.94 -5.76
C GLY A 147 -13.97 8.93 -6.29
N ILE A 148 -12.87 8.72 -5.57
CA ILE A 148 -11.88 7.68 -5.91
C ILE A 148 -12.54 6.30 -5.88
N VAL A 149 -13.23 5.96 -4.78
CA VAL A 149 -13.91 4.67 -4.62
C VAL A 149 -14.95 4.44 -5.73
N ALA A 150 -15.73 5.47 -6.08
CA ALA A 150 -16.76 5.37 -7.12
C ALA A 150 -16.16 5.29 -8.54
N GLY A 151 -15.02 5.91 -8.77
CA GLY A 151 -14.29 5.85 -10.05
C GLY A 151 -13.60 4.51 -10.30
N PHE A 152 -13.41 3.75 -9.25
CA PHE A 152 -12.80 2.44 -9.31
C PHE A 152 -13.86 1.34 -9.61
N PRO A 153 -13.65 0.40 -10.49
CA PRO A 153 -12.48 0.10 -11.32
C PRO A 153 -12.50 0.73 -12.73
N THR A 154 -13.55 1.42 -13.11
CA THR A 154 -13.78 1.81 -14.50
C THR A 154 -12.95 3.01 -14.96
N ALA A 155 -12.68 3.95 -14.07
CA ALA A 155 -11.94 5.17 -14.41
C ALA A 155 -10.42 4.96 -14.50
N PHE A 156 -9.91 3.94 -13.85
CA PHE A 156 -8.48 3.61 -13.85
C PHE A 156 -8.11 2.43 -14.76
N ALA A 157 -9.11 1.78 -15.37
CA ALA A 157 -8.91 0.57 -16.20
C ALA A 157 -8.15 0.83 -17.51
N ALA A 158 -7.93 2.09 -17.87
CA ALA A 158 -7.29 2.47 -19.13
C ALA A 158 -6.21 3.55 -18.93
N ASP A 159 -5.52 3.55 -17.81
CA ASP A 159 -4.50 4.55 -17.45
C ASP A 159 -5.02 6.02 -17.38
N ASP A 160 -6.33 6.20 -17.42
CA ASP A 160 -6.97 7.51 -17.38
C ASP A 160 -6.86 8.11 -15.96
N GLY A 161 -5.76 8.78 -15.69
CA GLY A 161 -5.53 9.50 -14.44
C GLY A 161 -4.50 8.88 -13.51
N VAL A 162 -3.81 7.82 -13.92
CA VAL A 162 -2.61 7.32 -13.27
C VAL A 162 -1.50 7.22 -14.30
N THR A 163 -0.47 8.02 -14.16
CA THR A 163 0.71 8.03 -15.02
C THR A 163 1.83 7.15 -14.46
N ALA A 164 2.96 7.08 -15.16
CA ALA A 164 4.11 6.27 -14.74
C ALA A 164 4.57 6.56 -13.31
N GLN A 165 5.21 5.59 -12.70
CA GLN A 165 5.88 5.73 -11.42
C GLN A 165 7.02 6.74 -11.51
N GLU A 166 7.18 7.54 -10.45
CA GLU A 166 8.23 8.55 -10.34
C GLU A 166 9.13 8.34 -9.12
N GLY A 167 8.89 7.27 -8.34
CA GLY A 167 9.61 7.01 -7.10
C GLY A 167 9.25 7.98 -5.96
N GLY A 168 10.10 8.05 -4.95
CA GLY A 168 9.93 8.96 -3.82
C GLY A 168 9.02 8.43 -2.71
N LEU A 169 8.76 7.13 -2.65
CA LEU A 169 8.21 6.50 -1.47
C LEU A 169 9.32 6.20 -0.46
N TYR A 170 8.99 6.36 0.82
CA TYR A 170 9.84 6.01 1.95
C TYR A 170 9.06 5.13 2.94
N GLY A 171 9.70 4.13 3.48
CA GLY A 171 9.09 3.23 4.46
C GLY A 171 9.92 3.10 5.72
N MET A 172 9.25 3.05 6.88
CA MET A 172 9.86 2.79 8.19
C MET A 172 8.93 1.94 9.03
N ALA A 173 9.49 0.99 9.76
CA ALA A 173 8.76 0.17 10.71
C ALA A 173 9.38 0.21 12.11
N TYR A 174 8.53 0.00 13.11
CA TYR A 174 8.92 -0.15 14.51
C TYR A 174 8.33 -1.45 15.04
N HIS A 175 9.17 -2.24 15.68
CA HIS A 175 8.72 -3.35 16.51
C HIS A 175 8.62 -2.85 17.95
N ILE A 176 7.44 -2.99 18.55
CA ILE A 176 7.16 -2.54 19.91
C ILE A 176 6.68 -3.73 20.72
N ASP A 177 7.43 -4.10 21.74
CA ASP A 177 6.99 -5.06 22.77
C ASP A 177 6.54 -4.29 24.00
N VAL A 178 5.23 -4.18 24.16
CA VAL A 178 4.62 -3.44 25.28
C VAL A 178 4.89 -4.14 26.61
N ALA A 179 4.91 -5.47 26.65
CA ALA A 179 5.13 -6.23 27.88
C ALA A 179 6.57 -6.11 28.38
N ALA A 180 7.54 -6.13 27.47
CA ALA A 180 8.96 -5.95 27.78
C ALA A 180 9.37 -4.48 27.88
N ALA A 181 8.50 -3.54 27.52
CA ALA A 181 8.78 -2.11 27.42
C ALA A 181 10.00 -1.81 26.52
N THR A 182 10.11 -2.51 25.41
CA THR A 182 11.19 -2.36 24.43
C THR A 182 10.64 -2.00 23.06
N ALA A 183 11.44 -1.28 22.29
CA ALA A 183 11.14 -0.98 20.90
C ALA A 183 12.44 -0.89 20.09
N PHE A 184 12.38 -1.25 18.80
CA PHE A 184 13.42 -0.95 17.83
C PHE A 184 12.77 -0.56 16.49
N GLY A 185 13.45 0.29 15.74
CA GLY A 185 13.01 0.72 14.42
C GLY A 185 13.96 0.23 13.34
N PHE A 186 13.44 0.09 12.13
CA PHE A 186 14.22 -0.21 10.93
C PHE A 186 13.57 0.45 9.71
N GLU A 187 14.39 0.80 8.74
CA GLU A 187 13.94 1.32 7.47
C GLU A 187 13.54 0.18 6.53
N ALA A 188 12.54 0.43 5.69
CA ALA A 188 12.23 -0.49 4.61
C ALA A 188 13.36 -0.50 3.58
N THR A 189 13.60 -1.64 2.96
CA THR A 189 14.47 -1.70 1.79
C THR A 189 13.78 -1.03 0.62
N ALA A 190 14.35 0.06 0.12
CA ALA A 190 13.86 0.76 -1.07
C ALA A 190 14.40 0.07 -2.33
N ILE A 191 13.52 -0.15 -3.29
CA ILE A 191 13.85 -0.65 -4.63
C ILE A 191 13.47 0.45 -5.60
N ASP A 192 14.45 0.99 -6.30
CA ASP A 192 14.27 2.04 -7.31
C ASP A 192 14.26 1.41 -8.70
N ASP A 193 13.64 2.12 -9.65
CA ASP A 193 13.56 1.68 -11.05
C ASP A 193 13.01 0.23 -11.19
N TRP A 194 12.02 -0.07 -10.35
CA TRP A 194 11.48 -1.42 -10.21
C TRP A 194 10.74 -1.91 -11.45
N ALA A 195 9.96 -1.03 -12.10
CA ALA A 195 9.25 -1.35 -13.31
C ALA A 195 9.12 -0.12 -14.21
N ASP A 196 9.29 -0.31 -15.51
CA ASP A 196 9.11 0.72 -16.52
C ASP A 196 7.64 0.85 -16.94
N GLY A 197 7.21 2.08 -17.17
CA GLY A 197 6.02 2.40 -17.93
C GLY A 197 4.74 2.60 -17.13
N ASP A 198 3.69 2.92 -17.88
CA ASP A 198 2.33 3.14 -17.39
C ASP A 198 1.62 1.79 -17.18
N GLY A 199 0.45 1.81 -16.54
CA GLY A 199 -0.42 0.64 -16.46
C GLY A 199 -0.19 -0.30 -15.28
N ASN A 200 0.51 0.17 -14.25
CA ASN A 200 0.70 -0.61 -13.02
C ASN A 200 -0.44 -0.43 -12.00
N HIS A 201 -1.43 0.41 -12.31
CA HIS A 201 -2.60 0.57 -11.47
C HIS A 201 -3.59 -0.58 -11.69
N THR A 202 -3.83 -1.36 -10.66
CA THR A 202 -4.67 -2.56 -10.72
C THR A 202 -5.72 -2.55 -9.61
N ASP A 203 -6.71 -3.42 -9.76
CA ASP A 203 -7.75 -3.62 -8.75
C ASP A 203 -7.16 -4.10 -7.42
N PRO A 204 -7.76 -3.74 -6.28
CA PRO A 204 -7.50 -4.40 -5.00
C PRO A 204 -7.78 -5.90 -5.13
N GLY A 205 -6.96 -6.72 -4.47
CA GLY A 205 -7.01 -8.17 -4.61
C GLY A 205 -6.36 -8.71 -5.89
N SER A 206 -5.88 -7.83 -6.78
CA SER A 206 -5.04 -8.27 -7.89
C SER A 206 -3.67 -8.68 -7.38
N VAL A 207 -3.18 -9.82 -7.82
CA VAL A 207 -1.81 -10.27 -7.52
C VAL A 207 -0.73 -9.35 -8.12
N ARG A 208 -1.13 -8.39 -8.96
CA ARG A 208 -0.23 -7.42 -9.59
C ARG A 208 -0.57 -5.98 -9.17
N PRO A 209 0.42 -5.06 -9.20
CA PRO A 209 1.86 -5.35 -9.29
C PRO A 209 2.36 -6.11 -8.06
N SER A 210 3.37 -6.92 -8.23
CA SER A 210 4.10 -7.60 -7.15
C SER A 210 5.61 -7.38 -7.33
N LEU A 211 6.40 -7.63 -6.29
CA LEU A 211 7.87 -7.52 -6.42
C LEU A 211 8.44 -8.47 -7.48
N LEU A 212 7.71 -9.52 -7.84
CA LEU A 212 8.09 -10.46 -8.90
C LEU A 212 7.92 -9.88 -10.31
N ASP A 213 7.13 -8.81 -10.46
CA ASP A 213 6.94 -8.16 -11.77
C ASP A 213 8.07 -7.17 -12.09
N GLY A 214 8.94 -6.87 -11.12
CA GLY A 214 10.06 -5.97 -11.30
C GLY A 214 11.09 -6.48 -12.32
N THR A 215 11.86 -5.56 -12.88
CA THR A 215 12.95 -5.91 -13.76
C THR A 215 14.05 -6.63 -12.96
N GLN A 216 14.61 -7.69 -13.54
CA GLN A 216 15.74 -8.41 -12.92
C GLN A 216 17.10 -7.78 -13.28
N VAL A 217 17.07 -6.66 -13.99
CA VAL A 217 18.25 -5.94 -14.44
C VAL A 217 18.26 -4.57 -13.78
N ALA A 218 19.26 -4.31 -12.95
CA ALA A 218 19.50 -2.98 -12.40
C ALA A 218 20.71 -2.35 -13.07
N THR A 219 20.56 -1.14 -13.59
CA THR A 219 21.69 -0.34 -14.08
C THR A 219 22.21 0.52 -12.94
N VAL A 220 23.40 0.22 -12.46
CA VAL A 220 24.04 1.01 -11.41
C VAL A 220 24.91 2.09 -12.06
N HIS A 221 24.55 3.33 -11.89
CA HIS A 221 25.36 4.46 -12.30
C HIS A 221 26.44 4.74 -11.24
N THR A 222 27.68 4.44 -11.56
CA THR A 222 28.82 4.77 -10.69
C THR A 222 29.63 5.90 -11.32
N GLY A 223 29.66 7.09 -10.68
CA GLY A 223 30.53 8.20 -11.06
C GLY A 223 29.81 9.39 -11.66
N THR A 224 30.57 10.48 -11.83
CA THR A 224 30.11 11.72 -12.50
C THR A 224 30.62 11.75 -13.93
N GLY A 225 29.69 11.83 -14.90
CA GLY A 225 30.02 11.96 -16.33
C GLY A 225 29.71 10.71 -17.14
N ALA A 226 30.15 10.69 -18.39
CA ALA A 226 29.77 9.71 -19.39
C ALA A 226 30.34 8.29 -19.21
N ASN A 227 30.91 7.98 -18.07
CA ASN A 227 31.55 6.70 -17.81
C ASN A 227 30.89 5.99 -16.65
N GLN A 228 30.21 4.94 -16.99
CA GLN A 228 29.44 4.18 -16.07
C GLN A 228 29.09 2.81 -16.52
N TYR A 229 28.33 2.09 -15.91
CA TYR A 229 27.60 0.85 -16.13
C TYR A 229 28.27 -0.38 -15.52
N SER A 230 27.59 -0.89 -14.56
CA SER A 230 27.58 -2.32 -14.28
C SER A 230 26.15 -2.77 -14.35
N GLU A 231 25.83 -3.58 -15.31
CA GLU A 231 24.57 -4.29 -15.37
C GLU A 231 24.68 -5.47 -14.40
N ILE A 232 23.83 -5.48 -13.37
CA ILE A 232 23.77 -6.58 -12.42
C ILE A 232 22.45 -7.30 -12.68
N THR A 233 22.53 -8.49 -13.23
CA THR A 233 21.40 -9.44 -13.26
C THR A 233 21.33 -10.13 -11.91
N ALA A 234 20.19 -9.99 -11.23
CA ALA A 234 19.92 -10.84 -10.07
C ALA A 234 19.72 -12.28 -10.57
N PRO A 235 20.39 -13.27 -9.99
CA PRO A 235 20.08 -14.67 -10.31
C PRO A 235 18.71 -15.03 -9.77
N ASN A 236 17.95 -15.80 -10.57
CA ASN A 236 16.70 -16.46 -10.16
C ASN A 236 16.95 -17.40 -8.97
#